data_5b63a8acc0c738112698734585364c58
#
_entry.id   5b63a8acc0c738112698734585364c58
#
_cell.length_a   1.000
_cell.length_b   1.000
_cell.length_c   1.000
_cell.angle_alpha   90.00
_cell.angle_beta   90.00
_cell.angle_gamma   90.00
#
_symmetry.space_group_name_H-M   'P 1'
#
loop_
_entity.id
_entity.type
_entity.pdbx_description
1 polymer ?
#
loop_
_entity_poly.entity_id
_entity_poly.type
_entity_poly.pdbx_seq_one_letter_code
_entity_poly.pdbx_strand_id
1 'polypeptide(L)'
;MSRGHSPDQPQEVSRRTALGAALATVGTAAALHGPWGLAAAAQAAPGDVAKPGKRYAMKKSINQWAFPYPEKMSLEQCLKLAKAAGFDAIELNYDLDNDLSPKSGTKEYTAIRQMADKIGIQISGICSFLFWPYPFTSHDPAKRARALELAGLIANAAHDLGTENVLVVPGAVHIPWRTDYEPVANDLCLSRAKEAIGKLIPSAEKLKVNLNMENIFFNGFLMTPMEMVEFVDGFHSERIHVHFDTGNIMQYQFPEHWIPILGKRIKNVHLKEFTKKGTDSSLESFRPLLDGTTNWPAVLEAFDQIHYRGYLTFEYFHPYQHWPEALIHQTADSLDRMLGLKS
;
A
#
# COMPACT_ATOMS: atom_id res chain seq x y z
N MET A 1 51.29 -34.26 -47.82
CA MET A 1 52.17 -34.40 -46.63
C MET A 1 51.90 -33.26 -45.74
N SER A 2 51.79 -33.47 -44.48
CA SER A 2 51.58 -32.62 -43.29
C SER A 2 50.12 -32.47 -42.82
N ARG A 3 49.88 -33.14 -41.71
CA ARG A 3 48.67 -33.14 -40.92
C ARG A 3 48.67 -31.90 -40.02
N GLY A 4 47.60 -31.09 -40.04
CA GLY A 4 47.40 -30.01 -39.13
C GLY A 4 46.56 -30.46 -37.93
N HIS A 5 47.04 -30.15 -36.73
CA HIS A 5 46.39 -30.34 -35.44
C HIS A 5 45.19 -29.41 -35.28
N SER A 6 44.10 -29.99 -34.72
CA SER A 6 42.94 -29.24 -34.21
C SER A 6 43.17 -28.90 -32.72
N PRO A 7 42.87 -27.71 -32.24
CA PRO A 7 42.95 -27.38 -30.81
C PRO A 7 41.64 -27.69 -30.06
N ASP A 8 41.82 -28.07 -28.82
CA ASP A 8 40.87 -28.47 -27.79
C ASP A 8 39.62 -27.58 -27.64
N GLN A 9 38.48 -28.26 -27.51
CA GLN A 9 37.27 -27.67 -26.97
C GLN A 9 37.24 -27.76 -25.43
N PRO A 10 36.83 -26.71 -24.69
CA PRO A 10 36.67 -26.83 -23.25
C PRO A 10 35.40 -27.64 -22.91
N GLN A 11 35.55 -28.59 -22.01
CA GLN A 11 34.44 -29.36 -21.43
C GLN A 11 33.49 -28.46 -20.66
N GLU A 12 32.21 -28.52 -21.00
CA GLU A 12 31.11 -27.94 -20.17
C GLU A 12 30.99 -28.70 -18.84
N VAL A 13 31.35 -28.04 -17.76
CA VAL A 13 31.06 -28.52 -16.40
C VAL A 13 29.61 -28.24 -16.07
N SER A 14 28.82 -29.30 -15.97
CA SER A 14 27.42 -29.24 -15.60
C SER A 14 27.21 -28.54 -14.24
N ARG A 15 26.33 -27.55 -14.20
CA ARG A 15 25.94 -26.76 -13.01
C ARG A 15 25.27 -27.56 -11.88
N ARG A 16 25.17 -28.87 -12.00
CA ARG A 16 24.55 -29.76 -11.00
C ARG A 16 25.49 -30.31 -9.94
N THR A 17 26.81 -30.16 -10.05
CA THR A 17 27.78 -30.80 -9.14
C THR A 17 28.43 -29.87 -8.12
N ALA A 18 28.04 -28.56 -8.08
CA ALA A 18 28.65 -27.57 -7.16
C ALA A 18 27.83 -27.29 -5.90
N LEU A 19 26.75 -28.02 -5.61
CA LEU A 19 25.85 -27.75 -4.47
C LEU A 19 25.85 -28.82 -3.38
N GLY A 20 26.92 -29.56 -3.22
CA GLY A 20 26.98 -30.70 -2.29
C GLY A 20 28.17 -30.74 -1.35
N ALA A 21 28.64 -29.63 -0.76
CA ALA A 21 29.58 -29.72 0.38
C ALA A 21 29.73 -28.40 1.11
N ALA A 22 28.80 -28.08 2.01
CA ALA A 22 29.06 -27.16 3.14
C ALA A 22 27.97 -27.34 4.23
N LEU A 23 28.07 -28.38 5.01
CA LEU A 23 27.32 -28.52 6.27
C LEU A 23 28.30 -28.99 7.34
N ALA A 24 28.32 -28.20 8.42
CA ALA A 24 28.85 -28.47 9.74
C ALA A 24 30.03 -27.59 10.18
N THR A 25 29.74 -26.44 10.77
CA THR A 25 30.42 -25.99 11.99
C THR A 25 29.45 -25.19 12.85
N VAL A 26 29.09 -25.75 14.00
CA VAL A 26 28.35 -25.09 15.07
C VAL A 26 29.29 -24.06 15.72
N GLY A 27 28.97 -22.78 15.53
CA GLY A 27 29.63 -21.65 16.21
C GLY A 27 28.63 -20.93 17.09
N THR A 28 28.85 -20.94 18.39
CA THR A 28 28.17 -20.16 19.41
C THR A 28 28.31 -18.67 19.10
N ALA A 29 27.21 -18.01 18.66
CA ALA A 29 27.18 -16.58 18.44
C ALA A 29 26.75 -15.87 19.72
N ALA A 30 27.62 -15.03 20.25
CA ALA A 30 27.34 -14.07 21.30
C ALA A 30 26.33 -13.03 20.77
N ALA A 31 25.27 -12.78 21.55
CA ALA A 31 24.27 -11.78 21.25
C ALA A 31 24.86 -10.37 21.30
N LEU A 32 25.03 -9.73 20.16
CA LEU A 32 25.27 -8.30 20.04
C LEU A 32 23.93 -7.58 20.07
N HIS A 33 23.64 -6.90 21.17
CA HIS A 33 22.49 -6.00 21.30
C HIS A 33 22.82 -4.69 20.57
N GLY A 34 22.41 -4.61 19.29
CA GLY A 34 22.32 -3.34 18.57
C GLY A 34 20.93 -2.71 18.76
N PRO A 35 20.72 -1.42 18.41
CA PRO A 35 19.43 -0.71 18.56
C PRO A 35 18.28 -1.26 17.69
N TRP A 36 18.54 -2.28 16.90
CA TRP A 36 17.58 -2.98 16.09
C TRP A 36 17.17 -4.28 16.79
N GLY A 37 16.13 -4.21 17.60
CA GLY A 37 15.51 -5.41 18.17
C GLY A 37 14.88 -6.26 17.06
N LEU A 38 15.70 -7.07 16.39
CA LEU A 38 15.24 -8.10 15.49
C LEU A 38 14.60 -9.21 16.32
N ALA A 39 13.29 -9.17 16.49
CA ALA A 39 12.54 -10.39 16.73
C ALA A 39 12.86 -11.32 15.55
N ALA A 40 13.48 -12.46 15.81
CA ALA A 40 13.73 -13.46 14.77
C ALA A 40 12.40 -13.88 14.16
N ALA A 41 12.09 -13.33 12.99
CA ALA A 41 10.96 -13.79 12.19
C ALA A 41 11.28 -15.21 11.78
N ALA A 42 10.49 -16.17 12.25
CA ALA A 42 10.52 -17.53 11.75
C ALA A 42 10.26 -17.47 10.24
N GLN A 43 11.26 -17.85 9.45
CA GLN A 43 11.11 -17.96 8.00
C GLN A 43 10.01 -18.98 7.72
N ALA A 44 8.89 -18.53 7.16
CA ALA A 44 7.89 -19.43 6.63
C ALA A 44 8.52 -20.23 5.48
N ALA A 45 8.46 -21.54 5.57
CA ALA A 45 8.95 -22.42 4.52
C ALA A 45 8.13 -22.20 3.22
N PRO A 46 8.74 -22.28 2.03
CA PRO A 46 7.99 -22.18 0.78
C PRO A 46 7.03 -23.37 0.70
N GLY A 47 5.74 -23.14 0.85
CA GLY A 47 4.73 -24.18 0.66
C GLY A 47 3.59 -24.30 1.69
N ASP A 48 3.50 -23.43 2.68
CA ASP A 48 2.33 -23.44 3.56
C ASP A 48 1.09 -22.94 2.80
N VAL A 49 0.38 -23.89 2.21
CA VAL A 49 -1.00 -23.71 1.76
C VAL A 49 -1.81 -23.22 2.96
N ALA A 50 -2.61 -22.17 2.79
CA ALA A 50 -3.50 -21.66 3.83
C ALA A 50 -4.19 -22.83 4.53
N LYS A 51 -4.07 -22.90 5.86
CA LYS A 51 -4.69 -24.00 6.63
C LYS A 51 -6.20 -23.95 6.37
N PRO A 52 -6.80 -25.03 5.85
CA PRO A 52 -8.25 -25.07 5.60
C PRO A 52 -9.02 -24.69 6.86
N GLY A 53 -9.90 -23.68 6.78
CA GLY A 53 -10.76 -23.26 7.87
C GLY A 53 -10.22 -22.16 8.80
N LYS A 54 -9.01 -21.61 8.57
CA LYS A 54 -8.56 -20.44 9.34
C LYS A 54 -9.38 -19.20 8.93
N ARG A 55 -9.95 -18.53 9.94
CA ARG A 55 -10.65 -17.25 9.77
C ARG A 55 -9.78 -16.12 10.29
N TYR A 56 -9.65 -15.08 9.48
CA TYR A 56 -8.92 -13.86 9.83
C TYR A 56 -9.89 -12.76 10.26
N ALA A 57 -9.47 -11.92 11.21
CA ALA A 57 -10.33 -10.91 11.83
C ALA A 57 -10.17 -9.50 11.24
N MET A 58 -9.53 -9.36 10.08
CA MET A 58 -9.46 -8.11 9.34
C MET A 58 -10.81 -7.78 8.69
N LYS A 59 -11.04 -6.49 8.42
CA LYS A 59 -12.26 -5.97 7.82
C LYS A 59 -12.09 -5.75 6.33
N LYS A 60 -13.14 -6.01 5.55
CA LYS A 60 -13.15 -5.78 4.10
C LYS A 60 -13.45 -4.33 3.77
N SER A 61 -12.62 -3.71 2.95
CA SER A 61 -12.86 -2.38 2.42
C SER A 61 -12.52 -2.31 0.93
N ILE A 62 -13.03 -1.29 0.25
CA ILE A 62 -12.77 -1.04 -1.16
C ILE A 62 -12.52 0.44 -1.38
N ASN A 63 -11.54 0.77 -2.22
CA ASN A 63 -11.27 2.14 -2.59
C ASN A 63 -12.25 2.63 -3.67
N GLN A 64 -12.62 3.89 -3.62
CA GLN A 64 -13.59 4.50 -4.51
C GLN A 64 -13.15 4.52 -5.98
N TRP A 65 -11.84 4.43 -6.29
CA TRP A 65 -11.36 4.33 -7.68
C TRP A 65 -11.80 3.03 -8.40
N ALA A 66 -12.22 2.01 -7.67
CA ALA A 66 -12.77 0.81 -8.28
C ALA A 66 -14.18 1.02 -8.89
N PHE A 67 -14.82 2.16 -8.61
CA PHE A 67 -16.13 2.53 -9.11
C PHE A 67 -16.01 3.52 -10.28
N PRO A 68 -16.98 3.54 -11.20
CA PRO A 68 -17.02 4.55 -12.27
C PRO A 68 -17.57 5.90 -11.75
N TYR A 69 -16.98 6.39 -10.70
CA TYR A 69 -17.28 7.64 -10.01
C TYR A 69 -16.34 8.76 -10.51
N PRO A 70 -16.80 10.00 -10.67
CA PRO A 70 -18.21 10.45 -10.53
C PRO A 70 -19.05 10.33 -11.83
N GLU A 71 -18.44 9.92 -12.95
CA GLU A 71 -19.01 10.07 -14.30
C GLU A 71 -20.30 9.25 -14.53
N LYS A 72 -20.36 8.04 -13.94
CA LYS A 72 -21.49 7.11 -14.14
C LYS A 72 -22.18 6.71 -12.85
N MET A 73 -21.61 7.06 -11.71
CA MET A 73 -22.10 6.64 -10.40
C MET A 73 -21.90 7.75 -9.36
N SER A 74 -22.95 8.12 -8.62
CA SER A 74 -22.84 9.07 -7.51
C SER A 74 -22.18 8.44 -6.30
N LEU A 75 -21.69 9.25 -5.37
CA LEU A 75 -21.11 8.77 -4.10
C LEU A 75 -22.11 7.87 -3.33
N GLU A 76 -23.40 8.26 -3.26
CA GLU A 76 -24.43 7.46 -2.59
C GLU A 76 -24.59 6.08 -3.24
N GLN A 77 -24.53 6.00 -4.57
CA GLN A 77 -24.58 4.72 -5.30
C GLN A 77 -23.34 3.87 -5.03
N CYS A 78 -22.14 4.46 -4.95
CA CYS A 78 -20.91 3.75 -4.56
C CYS A 78 -21.04 3.14 -3.17
N LEU A 79 -21.50 3.92 -2.19
CA LEU A 79 -21.71 3.46 -0.81
C LEU A 79 -22.71 2.30 -0.75
N LYS A 80 -23.86 2.44 -1.43
CA LYS A 80 -24.90 1.40 -1.49
C LYS A 80 -24.39 0.12 -2.15
N LEU A 81 -23.65 0.23 -3.25
CA LEU A 81 -23.10 -0.92 -3.98
C LEU A 81 -22.04 -1.64 -3.15
N ALA A 82 -21.12 -0.90 -2.51
CA ALA A 82 -20.12 -1.49 -1.61
C ALA A 82 -20.81 -2.27 -0.47
N LYS A 83 -21.83 -1.67 0.17
CA LYS A 83 -22.61 -2.35 1.21
C LYS A 83 -23.32 -3.58 0.70
N ALA A 84 -24.00 -3.50 -0.44
CA ALA A 84 -24.73 -4.62 -1.05
C ALA A 84 -23.81 -5.77 -1.46
N ALA A 85 -22.58 -5.46 -1.89
CA ALA A 85 -21.55 -6.46 -2.18
C ALA A 85 -20.98 -7.15 -0.93
N GLY A 86 -21.20 -6.58 0.27
CA GLY A 86 -20.77 -7.18 1.54
C GLY A 86 -19.45 -6.61 2.08
N PHE A 87 -19.05 -5.41 1.67
CA PHE A 87 -17.93 -4.69 2.30
C PHE A 87 -18.33 -4.12 3.67
N ASP A 88 -17.40 -4.09 4.61
CA ASP A 88 -17.53 -3.44 5.91
C ASP A 88 -17.36 -1.92 5.78
N ALA A 89 -16.49 -1.49 4.85
CA ALA A 89 -16.13 -0.10 4.66
C ALA A 89 -15.79 0.26 3.20
N ILE A 90 -15.74 1.57 2.95
CA ILE A 90 -15.22 2.16 1.71
C ILE A 90 -14.18 3.21 2.06
N GLU A 91 -13.11 3.31 1.27
CA GLU A 91 -12.15 4.40 1.32
C GLU A 91 -12.53 5.45 0.28
N LEU A 92 -12.65 6.70 0.70
CA LEU A 92 -13.10 7.79 -0.16
C LEU A 92 -11.93 8.56 -0.77
N ASN A 93 -12.16 9.12 -1.95
CA ASN A 93 -11.16 9.88 -2.68
C ASN A 93 -11.40 11.39 -2.54
N TYR A 94 -10.38 12.11 -2.11
CA TYR A 94 -10.36 13.58 -2.09
C TYR A 94 -9.72 14.11 -3.38
N ASP A 95 -10.40 15.00 -4.11
CA ASP A 95 -9.90 15.60 -5.33
C ASP A 95 -10.30 17.09 -5.41
N LEU A 96 -9.94 17.79 -6.50
CA LEU A 96 -10.24 19.22 -6.67
C LEU A 96 -11.73 19.49 -6.98
N ASP A 97 -12.43 18.54 -7.58
CA ASP A 97 -13.76 18.73 -8.17
C ASP A 97 -14.76 17.59 -7.90
N ASN A 98 -14.63 16.85 -6.79
CA ASN A 98 -15.60 15.81 -6.41
C ASN A 98 -16.31 16.15 -5.08
N ASP A 99 -17.07 15.21 -4.51
CA ASP A 99 -17.83 15.41 -3.25
C ASP A 99 -16.89 15.74 -2.07
N LEU A 100 -15.65 15.23 -2.07
CA LEU A 100 -14.60 15.57 -1.13
C LEU A 100 -13.56 16.44 -1.84
N SER A 101 -13.65 17.76 -1.64
CA SER A 101 -12.79 18.70 -2.36
C SER A 101 -12.52 19.96 -1.53
N PRO A 102 -11.61 20.85 -1.97
CA PRO A 102 -11.42 22.16 -1.33
C PRO A 102 -12.66 23.06 -1.33
N LYS A 103 -13.69 22.71 -2.11
CA LYS A 103 -14.98 23.41 -2.18
C LYS A 103 -15.97 22.92 -1.13
N SER A 104 -15.71 21.77 -0.50
CA SER A 104 -16.53 21.12 0.52
C SER A 104 -16.02 21.49 1.92
N GLY A 105 -16.90 21.47 2.91
CA GLY A 105 -16.56 21.76 4.29
C GLY A 105 -17.24 20.80 5.26
N THR A 106 -17.18 21.13 6.56
CA THR A 106 -17.72 20.31 7.66
C THR A 106 -19.17 19.88 7.43
N LYS A 107 -19.99 20.75 6.85
CA LYS A 107 -21.41 20.45 6.59
C LYS A 107 -21.56 19.32 5.57
N GLU A 108 -20.84 19.41 4.47
CA GLU A 108 -20.87 18.41 3.39
C GLU A 108 -20.28 17.07 3.89
N TYR A 109 -19.15 17.10 4.60
CA TYR A 109 -18.52 15.89 5.16
C TYR A 109 -19.40 15.22 6.21
N THR A 110 -20.05 16.00 7.09
CA THR A 110 -21.01 15.47 8.06
C THR A 110 -22.22 14.81 7.36
N ALA A 111 -22.71 15.42 6.27
CA ALA A 111 -23.80 14.83 5.49
C ALA A 111 -23.39 13.48 4.83
N ILE A 112 -22.17 13.39 4.32
CA ILE A 112 -21.62 12.13 3.76
C ILE A 112 -21.50 11.09 4.86
N ARG A 113 -20.98 11.44 6.04
CA ARG A 113 -20.92 10.54 7.20
C ARG A 113 -22.30 10.01 7.57
N GLN A 114 -23.29 10.90 7.71
CA GLN A 114 -24.68 10.50 8.02
C GLN A 114 -25.28 9.59 6.94
N MET A 115 -24.95 9.83 5.67
CA MET A 115 -25.36 8.96 4.56
C MET A 115 -24.73 7.57 4.71
N ALA A 116 -23.43 7.47 5.00
CA ALA A 116 -22.75 6.20 5.21
C ALA A 116 -23.32 5.44 6.41
N ASP A 117 -23.57 6.14 7.53
CA ASP A 117 -24.20 5.59 8.74
C ASP A 117 -25.59 5.03 8.45
N LYS A 118 -26.41 5.76 7.69
CA LYS A 118 -27.77 5.32 7.29
C LYS A 118 -27.72 4.08 6.38
N ILE A 119 -26.75 3.98 5.50
CA ILE A 119 -26.52 2.81 4.64
C ILE A 119 -25.95 1.63 5.44
N GLY A 120 -25.29 1.92 6.56
CA GLY A 120 -24.64 0.93 7.42
C GLY A 120 -23.28 0.47 6.88
N ILE A 121 -22.51 1.38 6.25
CA ILE A 121 -21.14 1.17 5.78
C ILE A 121 -20.18 2.13 6.48
N GLN A 122 -18.99 1.66 6.86
CA GLN A 122 -17.97 2.50 7.49
C GLN A 122 -17.12 3.22 6.42
N ILE A 123 -16.47 4.32 6.81
CA ILE A 123 -15.44 4.98 5.99
C ILE A 123 -14.09 4.57 6.56
N SER A 124 -13.31 3.77 5.79
CA SER A 124 -12.04 3.20 6.25
C SER A 124 -10.89 4.20 6.23
N GLY A 125 -10.99 5.24 5.42
CA GLY A 125 -9.95 6.25 5.26
C GLY A 125 -10.24 7.19 4.10
N ILE A 126 -9.32 8.12 3.90
CA ILE A 126 -9.28 8.99 2.72
C ILE A 126 -7.94 8.81 2.04
N CYS A 127 -7.97 8.67 0.71
CA CYS A 127 -6.79 8.82 -0.14
C CYS A 127 -6.96 9.97 -1.13
N SER A 128 -5.90 10.36 -1.81
CA SER A 128 -5.94 11.43 -2.80
C SER A 128 -4.86 11.27 -3.86
N PHE A 129 -5.25 11.44 -5.12
CA PHE A 129 -4.30 11.53 -6.23
C PHE A 129 -3.53 12.86 -6.24
N LEU A 130 -3.96 13.86 -5.46
CA LEU A 130 -3.41 15.22 -5.47
C LEU A 130 -1.95 15.31 -4.99
N PHE A 131 -1.45 14.30 -4.28
CA PHE A 131 -0.04 14.23 -3.91
C PHE A 131 0.90 14.02 -5.12
N TRP A 132 0.36 13.64 -6.29
CA TRP A 132 1.15 13.50 -7.51
C TRP A 132 1.34 14.83 -8.27
N PRO A 133 0.29 15.64 -8.55
CA PRO A 133 0.49 16.97 -9.13
C PRO A 133 1.10 17.98 -8.13
N TYR A 134 0.91 17.78 -6.83
CA TYR A 134 1.43 18.62 -5.75
C TYR A 134 2.28 17.81 -4.76
N PRO A 135 3.46 17.31 -5.16
CA PRO A 135 4.28 16.51 -4.26
C PRO A 135 5.02 17.39 -3.25
N PHE A 136 5.16 16.92 -2.01
CA PHE A 136 5.96 17.58 -0.98
C PHE A 136 7.42 17.74 -1.37
N THR A 137 7.90 16.92 -2.30
CA THR A 137 9.30 16.89 -2.74
C THR A 137 9.60 17.76 -3.95
N SER A 138 8.60 18.39 -4.60
CA SER A 138 8.77 19.21 -5.81
C SER A 138 9.88 20.26 -5.68
N HIS A 139 10.58 20.55 -6.77
CA HIS A 139 11.47 21.72 -6.86
C HIS A 139 10.69 23.03 -6.76
N ASP A 140 9.45 23.07 -7.24
CA ASP A 140 8.56 24.24 -7.18
C ASP A 140 8.03 24.46 -5.74
N PRO A 141 8.40 25.57 -5.07
CA PRO A 141 7.92 25.88 -3.74
C PRO A 141 6.39 26.12 -3.68
N ALA A 142 5.77 26.58 -4.77
CA ALA A 142 4.33 26.77 -4.82
C ALA A 142 3.58 25.42 -4.81
N LYS A 143 4.08 24.42 -5.53
CA LYS A 143 3.54 23.06 -5.47
C LYS A 143 3.68 22.46 -4.08
N ARG A 144 4.82 22.65 -3.39
CA ARG A 144 5.01 22.19 -2.01
C ARG A 144 4.07 22.88 -1.01
N ALA A 145 3.87 24.20 -1.14
CA ALA A 145 2.93 24.95 -0.32
C ALA A 145 1.48 24.45 -0.52
N ARG A 146 1.09 24.21 -1.77
CA ARG A 146 -0.23 23.65 -2.11
C ARG A 146 -0.40 22.24 -1.58
N ALA A 147 0.64 21.40 -1.58
CA ALA A 147 0.62 20.07 -0.99
C ALA A 147 0.29 20.11 0.52
N LEU A 148 0.93 21.03 1.26
CA LEU A 148 0.67 21.22 2.69
C LEU A 148 -0.76 21.67 2.96
N GLU A 149 -1.26 22.62 2.18
CA GLU A 149 -2.64 23.11 2.29
C GLU A 149 -3.63 21.97 2.06
N LEU A 150 -3.47 21.22 0.95
CA LEU A 150 -4.34 20.10 0.61
C LEU A 150 -4.30 18.99 1.66
N ALA A 151 -3.13 18.63 2.15
CA ALA A 151 -3.00 17.63 3.21
C ALA A 151 -3.74 18.06 4.50
N GLY A 152 -3.69 19.34 4.85
CA GLY A 152 -4.45 19.90 5.96
C GLY A 152 -5.97 19.82 5.75
N LEU A 153 -6.44 20.12 4.53
CA LEU A 153 -7.86 20.01 4.17
C LEU A 153 -8.33 18.55 4.19
N ILE A 154 -7.51 17.61 3.69
CA ILE A 154 -7.80 16.16 3.73
C ILE A 154 -7.89 15.68 5.19
N ALA A 155 -6.99 16.12 6.07
CA ALA A 155 -7.04 15.76 7.48
C ALA A 155 -8.32 16.28 8.17
N ASN A 156 -8.77 17.51 7.87
CA ASN A 156 -10.04 18.02 8.35
C ASN A 156 -11.23 17.20 7.81
N ALA A 157 -11.21 16.86 6.52
CA ALA A 157 -12.26 16.02 5.94
C ALA A 157 -12.32 14.65 6.62
N ALA A 158 -11.17 14.00 6.91
CA ALA A 158 -11.14 12.73 7.63
C ALA A 158 -11.77 12.81 9.01
N HIS A 159 -11.43 13.86 9.79
CA HIS A 159 -12.03 14.12 11.09
C HIS A 159 -13.56 14.24 11.01
N ASP A 160 -14.06 15.07 10.09
CA ASP A 160 -15.50 15.34 9.97
C ASP A 160 -16.28 14.14 9.43
N LEU A 161 -15.66 13.33 8.56
CA LEU A 161 -16.19 12.06 8.07
C LEU A 161 -16.19 10.97 9.14
N GLY A 162 -15.45 11.14 10.24
CA GLY A 162 -15.38 10.18 11.33
C GLY A 162 -14.43 9.00 11.06
N THR A 163 -13.46 9.17 10.17
CA THR A 163 -12.35 8.24 9.99
C THR A 163 -11.05 8.80 10.53
N GLU A 164 -10.17 7.92 11.03
CA GLU A 164 -8.85 8.34 11.53
C GLU A 164 -7.75 8.21 10.48
N ASN A 165 -8.00 7.62 9.33
CA ASN A 165 -6.96 7.25 8.37
C ASN A 165 -6.91 8.21 7.18
N VAL A 166 -5.75 8.84 7.01
CA VAL A 166 -5.41 9.62 5.81
C VAL A 166 -4.19 8.99 5.15
N LEU A 167 -4.34 8.54 3.90
CA LEU A 167 -3.20 8.13 3.09
C LEU A 167 -2.41 9.37 2.69
N VAL A 168 -1.09 9.32 2.87
CA VAL A 168 -0.17 10.37 2.47
C VAL A 168 0.95 9.77 1.63
N VAL A 169 1.08 10.24 0.39
CA VAL A 169 2.27 9.96 -0.42
C VAL A 169 3.40 10.86 0.07
N PRO A 170 4.47 10.33 0.69
CA PRO A 170 5.53 11.15 1.29
C PRO A 170 6.32 11.96 0.25
N GLY A 171 6.30 11.53 -1.00
CA GLY A 171 6.95 12.16 -2.14
C GLY A 171 7.55 11.15 -3.09
N ALA A 172 8.03 11.62 -4.24
CA ALA A 172 8.62 10.79 -5.28
C ALA A 172 9.93 11.36 -5.77
N VAL A 173 10.86 10.50 -6.17
CA VAL A 173 12.10 10.88 -6.88
C VAL A 173 11.77 11.28 -8.31
N HIS A 174 10.83 10.57 -8.93
CA HIS A 174 10.37 10.83 -10.29
C HIS A 174 8.90 10.42 -10.43
N ILE A 175 8.15 11.10 -11.31
CA ILE A 175 6.77 10.77 -11.63
C ILE A 175 6.70 10.42 -13.13
N PRO A 176 6.78 9.13 -13.51
CA PRO A 176 6.98 8.70 -14.90
C PRO A 176 5.86 9.12 -15.88
N TRP A 177 4.64 9.28 -15.38
CA TRP A 177 3.46 9.68 -16.17
C TRP A 177 3.26 11.19 -16.29
N ARG A 178 4.21 12.00 -15.74
CA ARG A 178 4.17 13.46 -15.83
C ARG A 178 5.36 13.98 -16.60
N THR A 179 5.11 14.77 -17.65
CA THR A 179 6.14 15.38 -18.48
C THR A 179 6.73 16.67 -17.86
N ASP A 180 6.03 17.25 -16.88
CA ASP A 180 6.40 18.49 -16.19
C ASP A 180 7.11 18.26 -14.84
N TYR A 181 7.51 17.02 -14.55
CA TYR A 181 8.16 16.66 -13.29
C TYR A 181 9.66 16.41 -13.50
N GLU A 182 10.49 17.24 -12.85
CA GLU A 182 11.92 17.05 -12.78
C GLU A 182 12.30 16.07 -11.67
N PRO A 183 13.24 15.14 -11.91
CA PRO A 183 13.71 14.23 -10.86
C PRO A 183 14.28 14.98 -9.66
N VAL A 184 13.96 14.53 -8.46
CA VAL A 184 14.43 15.09 -7.20
C VAL A 184 15.36 14.08 -6.54
N ALA A 185 16.55 14.52 -6.12
CA ALA A 185 17.51 13.65 -5.44
C ALA A 185 16.94 13.08 -4.13
N ASN A 186 17.32 11.85 -3.78
CA ASN A 186 16.76 11.12 -2.65
C ASN A 186 16.90 11.84 -1.32
N ASP A 187 18.04 12.49 -1.06
CA ASP A 187 18.32 13.27 0.15
C ASP A 187 17.41 14.50 0.24
N LEU A 188 17.17 15.16 -0.90
CA LEU A 188 16.21 16.27 -0.99
C LEU A 188 14.76 15.80 -0.82
N CYS A 189 14.40 14.64 -1.36
CA CYS A 189 13.10 14.03 -1.10
C CYS A 189 12.91 13.79 0.38
N LEU A 190 13.88 13.14 1.04
CA LEU A 190 13.84 12.83 2.45
C LEU A 190 13.72 14.09 3.31
N SER A 191 14.56 15.09 3.07
CA SER A 191 14.57 16.32 3.87
C SER A 191 13.28 17.13 3.71
N ARG A 192 12.78 17.29 2.47
CA ARG A 192 11.54 18.00 2.18
C ARG A 192 10.30 17.27 2.72
N ALA A 193 10.26 15.96 2.59
CA ALA A 193 9.19 15.15 3.17
C ALA A 193 9.15 15.25 4.69
N LYS A 194 10.30 15.14 5.37
CA LYS A 194 10.39 15.31 6.83
C LYS A 194 9.92 16.71 7.26
N GLU A 195 10.33 17.75 6.56
CA GLU A 195 9.87 19.12 6.85
C GLU A 195 8.35 19.26 6.68
N ALA A 196 7.80 18.77 5.57
CA ALA A 196 6.38 18.88 5.27
C ALA A 196 5.51 18.10 6.25
N ILE A 197 5.83 16.83 6.50
CA ILE A 197 5.08 15.99 7.45
C ILE A 197 5.20 16.56 8.87
N GLY A 198 6.38 17.02 9.29
CA GLY A 198 6.56 17.67 10.59
C GLY A 198 5.64 18.87 10.82
N LYS A 199 5.37 19.67 9.77
CA LYS A 199 4.42 20.80 9.83
C LYS A 199 2.97 20.35 9.98
N LEU A 200 2.61 19.14 9.56
CA LEU A 200 1.24 18.62 9.64
C LEU A 200 0.93 17.95 11.00
N ILE A 201 1.93 17.53 11.76
CA ILE A 201 1.76 16.80 13.04
C ILE A 201 0.84 17.55 14.03
N PRO A 202 1.04 18.84 14.33
CA PRO A 202 0.18 19.52 15.32
C PRO A 202 -1.30 19.50 14.93
N SER A 203 -1.61 19.60 13.63
CA SER A 203 -2.99 19.52 13.13
C SER A 203 -3.52 18.08 13.23
N ALA A 204 -2.74 17.08 12.85
CA ALA A 204 -3.11 15.68 12.94
C ALA A 204 -3.40 15.25 14.39
N GLU A 205 -2.58 15.70 15.35
CA GLU A 205 -2.79 15.46 16.78
C GLU A 205 -4.08 16.11 17.29
N LYS A 206 -4.31 17.38 16.95
CA LYS A 206 -5.54 18.12 17.31
C LYS A 206 -6.79 17.44 16.76
N LEU A 207 -6.75 17.00 15.51
CA LEU A 207 -7.87 16.36 14.81
C LEU A 207 -8.01 14.86 15.17
N LYS A 208 -7.02 14.27 15.83
CA LYS A 208 -6.93 12.83 16.13
C LYS A 208 -6.98 11.95 14.87
N VAL A 209 -6.35 12.41 13.79
CA VAL A 209 -6.21 11.66 12.55
C VAL A 209 -4.78 11.14 12.38
N ASN A 210 -4.64 9.97 11.78
CA ASN A 210 -3.36 9.36 11.46
C ASN A 210 -2.97 9.76 10.04
N LEU A 211 -1.77 10.30 9.87
CA LEU A 211 -1.14 10.50 8.58
C LEU A 211 -0.34 9.23 8.26
N ASN A 212 -0.87 8.42 7.40
CA ASN A 212 -0.31 7.09 7.07
C ASN A 212 0.53 7.19 5.80
N MET A 213 1.85 7.04 5.93
CA MET A 213 2.80 7.12 4.82
C MET A 213 2.68 5.89 3.94
N GLU A 214 2.41 6.09 2.65
CA GLU A 214 2.32 5.00 1.69
C GLU A 214 3.69 4.63 1.13
N ASN A 215 3.97 3.31 1.05
CA ASN A 215 5.02 2.80 0.19
C ASN A 215 4.52 2.85 -1.27
N ILE A 216 5.02 3.84 -2.00
CA ILE A 216 4.65 4.04 -3.40
C ILE A 216 5.41 3.08 -4.32
N PHE A 217 5.04 3.07 -5.60
CA PHE A 217 5.67 2.25 -6.62
C PHE A 217 7.18 2.55 -6.73
N PHE A 218 7.92 1.93 -7.63
CA PHE A 218 9.38 2.02 -7.74
C PHE A 218 9.97 3.44 -7.91
N ASN A 219 9.15 4.46 -7.97
CA ASN A 219 9.54 5.88 -8.14
C ASN A 219 9.71 6.65 -6.81
N GLY A 220 9.64 5.97 -5.67
CA GLY A 220 9.80 6.56 -4.34
C GLY A 220 11.25 6.71 -3.90
N PHE A 221 11.43 7.27 -2.71
CA PHE A 221 12.72 7.35 -1.99
C PHE A 221 12.76 6.47 -0.74
N LEU A 222 11.61 5.92 -0.33
CA LEU A 222 11.48 4.92 0.74
C LEU A 222 11.24 3.55 0.08
N MET A 223 12.33 2.88 -0.28
CA MET A 223 12.30 1.68 -1.13
C MET A 223 12.41 0.37 -0.36
N THR A 224 12.66 0.45 0.95
CA THR A 224 12.77 -0.72 1.84
C THR A 224 11.92 -0.54 3.09
N PRO A 225 11.49 -1.64 3.74
CA PRO A 225 10.72 -1.54 4.98
C PRO A 225 11.53 -0.89 6.10
N MET A 226 12.87 -1.02 6.12
CA MET A 226 13.74 -0.39 7.10
C MET A 226 13.75 1.13 6.95
N GLU A 227 13.86 1.65 5.72
CA GLU A 227 13.78 3.09 5.44
C GLU A 227 12.41 3.66 5.86
N MET A 228 11.32 2.91 5.58
CA MET A 228 9.98 3.31 6.02
C MET A 228 9.85 3.35 7.54
N VAL A 229 10.41 2.36 8.25
CA VAL A 229 10.44 2.34 9.73
C VAL A 229 11.21 3.53 10.27
N GLU A 230 12.42 3.77 9.75
CA GLU A 230 13.25 4.92 10.18
C GLU A 230 12.55 6.26 9.92
N PHE A 231 11.86 6.37 8.77
CA PHE A 231 11.15 7.57 8.40
C PHE A 231 9.99 7.87 9.35
N VAL A 232 9.10 6.91 9.60
CA VAL A 232 7.91 7.15 10.43
C VAL A 232 8.26 7.26 11.92
N ASP A 233 9.17 6.44 12.43
CA ASP A 233 9.61 6.49 13.83
C ASP A 233 10.37 7.78 14.16
N GLY A 234 11.08 8.35 13.18
CA GLY A 234 11.85 9.58 13.34
C GLY A 234 11.00 10.82 13.64
N PHE A 235 9.68 10.77 13.50
CA PHE A 235 8.80 11.88 13.89
C PHE A 235 8.41 11.86 15.38
N HIS A 236 8.58 10.74 16.07
CA HIS A 236 8.18 10.58 17.47
C HIS A 236 6.75 11.02 17.79
N SER A 237 5.81 10.83 16.84
CA SER A 237 4.40 11.19 16.95
C SER A 237 3.52 9.96 16.83
N GLU A 238 2.48 9.88 17.68
CA GLU A 238 1.46 8.83 17.63
C GLU A 238 0.48 8.99 16.46
N ARG A 239 0.73 9.95 15.57
CA ARG A 239 -0.13 10.23 14.40
C ARG A 239 0.56 9.96 13.07
N ILE A 240 1.83 9.55 13.07
CA ILE A 240 2.58 9.20 11.87
C ILE A 240 2.74 7.69 11.80
N HIS A 241 2.17 7.10 10.76
CA HIS A 241 2.09 5.65 10.61
C HIS A 241 2.33 5.23 9.16
N VAL A 242 2.09 3.95 8.86
CA VAL A 242 2.24 3.37 7.54
C VAL A 242 0.87 3.01 6.96
N HIS A 243 0.62 3.44 5.72
CA HIS A 243 -0.37 2.89 4.81
C HIS A 243 0.35 1.87 3.94
N PHE A 244 0.17 0.59 4.21
CA PHE A 244 0.92 -0.44 3.51
C PHE A 244 0.20 -0.89 2.25
N ASP A 245 0.81 -0.64 1.08
CA ASP A 245 0.34 -1.15 -0.21
C ASP A 245 1.09 -2.44 -0.57
N THR A 246 0.35 -3.53 -0.77
CA THR A 246 0.91 -4.85 -1.06
C THR A 246 1.48 -4.96 -2.47
N GLY A 247 0.88 -4.27 -3.45
CA GLY A 247 1.26 -4.38 -4.85
C GLY A 247 2.41 -3.47 -5.27
N ASN A 248 2.52 -2.28 -4.67
CA ASN A 248 3.50 -1.27 -5.06
C ASN A 248 4.96 -1.74 -4.95
N ILE A 249 5.26 -2.70 -4.08
CA ILE A 249 6.60 -3.28 -3.91
C ILE A 249 6.83 -4.55 -4.74
N MET A 250 5.78 -5.13 -5.31
CA MET A 250 5.82 -6.46 -5.91
C MET A 250 6.74 -6.58 -7.12
N GLN A 251 7.15 -5.48 -7.73
CA GLN A 251 8.10 -5.55 -8.85
C GLN A 251 9.41 -6.25 -8.45
N TYR A 252 9.94 -5.95 -7.26
CA TYR A 252 11.23 -6.47 -6.78
C TYR A 252 11.18 -7.13 -5.41
N GLN A 253 10.10 -6.96 -4.66
CA GLN A 253 10.00 -7.39 -3.27
C GLN A 253 8.71 -8.19 -3.03
N PHE A 254 8.42 -8.52 -1.76
CA PHE A 254 7.33 -9.40 -1.36
C PHE A 254 6.63 -8.81 -0.12
N PRO A 255 5.30 -8.64 -0.14
CA PRO A 255 4.57 -8.02 0.97
C PRO A 255 4.70 -8.79 2.28
N GLU A 256 4.71 -10.13 2.24
CA GLU A 256 4.87 -10.98 3.42
C GLU A 256 6.21 -10.77 4.16
N HIS A 257 7.22 -10.21 3.47
CA HIS A 257 8.50 -9.85 4.10
C HIS A 257 8.47 -8.46 4.75
N TRP A 258 7.67 -7.54 4.22
CA TRP A 258 7.55 -6.18 4.74
C TRP A 258 6.70 -6.11 6.01
N ILE A 259 5.58 -6.83 6.01
CA ILE A 259 4.57 -6.76 7.08
C ILE A 259 5.16 -7.00 8.47
N PRO A 260 5.98 -8.04 8.73
CA PRO A 260 6.56 -8.26 10.05
C PRO A 260 7.52 -7.14 10.50
N ILE A 261 8.26 -6.53 9.54
CA ILE A 261 9.20 -5.44 9.82
C ILE A 261 8.46 -4.16 10.18
N LEU A 262 7.41 -3.83 9.43
CA LEU A 262 6.57 -2.66 9.69
C LEU A 262 5.77 -2.80 10.98
N GLY A 263 5.27 -4.00 11.28
CA GLY A 263 4.59 -4.35 12.53
C GLY A 263 3.40 -3.42 12.83
N LYS A 264 3.30 -2.98 14.07
CA LYS A 264 2.21 -2.11 14.59
C LYS A 264 2.12 -0.72 13.94
N ARG A 265 3.10 -0.33 13.13
CA ARG A 265 3.12 0.93 12.37
C ARG A 265 2.10 0.93 11.25
N ILE A 266 1.68 -0.25 10.78
CA ILE A 266 0.61 -0.37 9.77
C ILE A 266 -0.73 -0.01 10.42
N LYS A 267 -1.38 1.04 9.92
CA LYS A 267 -2.72 1.48 10.36
C LYS A 267 -3.80 1.30 9.32
N ASN A 268 -3.44 1.35 8.05
CA ASN A 268 -4.34 1.02 6.95
C ASN A 268 -3.58 0.27 5.86
N VAL A 269 -4.31 -0.43 4.99
CA VAL A 269 -3.72 -1.31 3.98
C VAL A 269 -4.43 -1.13 2.65
N HIS A 270 -3.67 -0.97 1.58
CA HIS A 270 -4.13 -1.25 0.23
C HIS A 270 -3.77 -2.68 -0.17
N LEU A 271 -4.78 -3.47 -0.48
CA LEU A 271 -4.62 -4.74 -1.18
C LEU A 271 -4.63 -4.46 -2.68
N LYS A 272 -3.48 -4.52 -3.28
CA LYS A 272 -3.29 -4.37 -4.71
C LYS A 272 -2.68 -5.66 -5.25
N GLU A 273 -3.41 -6.34 -6.11
CA GLU A 273 -2.90 -7.55 -6.75
C GLU A 273 -1.91 -7.21 -7.85
N PHE A 274 -0.86 -7.99 -7.96
CA PHE A 274 0.20 -7.79 -8.93
C PHE A 274 0.57 -9.12 -9.61
N THR A 275 0.85 -9.10 -10.91
CA THR A 275 1.32 -10.28 -11.62
C THR A 275 2.78 -10.12 -12.03
N LYS A 276 3.63 -11.05 -11.56
CA LYS A 276 5.04 -11.19 -12.00
C LYS A 276 5.08 -12.17 -13.18
N LYS A 277 5.05 -11.67 -14.40
CA LYS A 277 5.19 -12.50 -15.60
C LYS A 277 6.46 -12.10 -16.35
N GLY A 278 7.45 -12.98 -16.36
CA GLY A 278 8.74 -12.74 -17.02
C GLY A 278 9.54 -11.61 -16.36
N THR A 279 10.22 -10.83 -17.18
CA THR A 279 11.05 -9.68 -16.75
C THR A 279 10.33 -8.34 -16.88
N ASP A 280 9.15 -8.33 -17.49
CA ASP A 280 8.37 -7.11 -17.73
C ASP A 280 7.37 -6.90 -16.58
N SER A 281 7.63 -5.92 -15.74
CA SER A 281 6.78 -5.50 -14.64
C SER A 281 6.57 -3.98 -14.74
N SER A 282 5.32 -3.57 -14.90
CA SER A 282 4.91 -2.17 -15.05
C SER A 282 3.61 -1.91 -14.28
N LEU A 283 3.07 -0.71 -14.39
CA LEU A 283 1.73 -0.38 -13.86
C LEU A 283 0.63 -1.26 -14.48
N GLU A 284 0.86 -1.78 -15.71
CA GLU A 284 -0.03 -2.75 -16.38
C GLU A 284 -0.04 -4.13 -15.70
N SER A 285 0.84 -4.36 -14.74
CA SER A 285 0.91 -5.63 -13.99
C SER A 285 -0.10 -5.72 -12.84
N PHE A 286 -0.78 -4.63 -12.50
CA PHE A 286 -1.87 -4.65 -11.53
C PHE A 286 -3.10 -5.41 -12.10
N ARG A 287 -3.77 -6.17 -11.23
CA ARG A 287 -4.85 -7.09 -11.60
C ARG A 287 -6.04 -6.98 -10.64
N PRO A 288 -7.22 -7.44 -11.05
CA PRO A 288 -8.28 -7.79 -10.11
C PRO A 288 -7.78 -8.79 -9.07
N LEU A 289 -8.31 -8.75 -7.86
CA LEU A 289 -7.88 -9.57 -6.75
C LEU A 289 -7.96 -11.08 -7.10
N LEU A 290 -6.92 -11.82 -6.78
CA LEU A 290 -6.69 -13.25 -7.11
C LEU A 290 -6.36 -13.56 -8.59
N ASP A 291 -6.24 -12.55 -9.46
CA ASP A 291 -5.78 -12.74 -10.85
C ASP A 291 -4.28 -12.46 -11.04
N GLY A 292 -3.50 -12.55 -9.98
CA GLY A 292 -2.07 -12.26 -9.98
C GLY A 292 -1.21 -13.36 -9.41
N THR A 293 -0.06 -12.96 -8.88
CA THR A 293 0.94 -13.88 -8.34
C THR A 293 1.32 -13.57 -6.89
N THR A 294 0.55 -12.73 -6.20
CA THR A 294 0.74 -12.42 -4.79
C THR A 294 0.49 -13.66 -3.93
N ASN A 295 1.39 -13.94 -3.00
CA ASN A 295 1.23 -15.06 -2.06
C ASN A 295 0.26 -14.68 -0.92
N TRP A 296 -1.03 -14.57 -1.24
CA TRP A 296 -2.07 -14.13 -0.29
C TRP A 296 -2.10 -14.94 1.00
N PRO A 297 -1.94 -16.29 1.01
CA PRO A 297 -1.85 -17.04 2.26
C PRO A 297 -0.75 -16.54 3.18
N ALA A 298 0.46 -16.29 2.67
CA ALA A 298 1.58 -15.78 3.46
C ALA A 298 1.35 -14.31 3.90
N VAL A 299 0.75 -13.49 3.04
CA VAL A 299 0.40 -12.09 3.34
C VAL A 299 -0.61 -12.01 4.49
N LEU A 300 -1.69 -12.80 4.44
CA LEU A 300 -2.72 -12.81 5.50
C LEU A 300 -2.16 -13.36 6.81
N GLU A 301 -1.32 -14.38 6.75
CA GLU A 301 -0.64 -14.92 7.92
C GLU A 301 0.28 -13.89 8.56
N ALA A 302 1.05 -13.13 7.76
CA ALA A 302 1.90 -12.06 8.24
C ALA A 302 1.11 -10.94 8.93
N PHE A 303 -0.04 -10.53 8.37
CA PHE A 303 -0.95 -9.57 9.04
C PHE A 303 -1.51 -10.11 10.35
N ASP A 304 -1.86 -11.38 10.39
CA ASP A 304 -2.40 -11.99 11.62
C ASP A 304 -1.33 -12.08 12.72
N GLN A 305 -0.08 -12.43 12.37
CA GLN A 305 1.06 -12.48 13.28
C GLN A 305 1.39 -11.14 13.95
N ILE A 306 1.25 -10.03 13.23
CA ILE A 306 1.40 -8.68 13.81
C ILE A 306 0.13 -8.18 14.50
N HIS A 307 -0.90 -9.02 14.61
CA HIS A 307 -2.21 -8.69 15.18
C HIS A 307 -2.92 -7.53 14.49
N TYR A 308 -2.72 -7.36 13.18
CA TYR A 308 -3.46 -6.37 12.42
C TYR A 308 -4.95 -6.76 12.35
N ARG A 309 -5.84 -5.81 12.68
CA ARG A 309 -7.31 -6.00 12.71
C ARG A 309 -8.06 -4.87 12.01
N GLY A 310 -7.30 -4.06 11.24
CA GLY A 310 -7.84 -2.95 10.47
C GLY A 310 -8.49 -3.38 9.15
N TYR A 311 -8.58 -2.43 8.25
CA TYR A 311 -9.18 -2.63 6.94
C TYR A 311 -8.16 -3.18 5.95
N LEU A 312 -8.59 -4.15 5.15
CA LEU A 312 -7.94 -4.58 3.92
C LEU A 312 -8.72 -3.92 2.77
N THR A 313 -8.19 -2.82 2.29
CA THR A 313 -8.86 -1.99 1.26
C THR A 313 -8.36 -2.38 -0.12
N PHE A 314 -9.20 -3.01 -0.92
CA PHE A 314 -8.86 -3.27 -2.33
C PHE A 314 -8.74 -1.96 -3.10
N GLU A 315 -7.57 -1.72 -3.69
CA GLU A 315 -7.31 -0.58 -4.56
C GLU A 315 -7.10 -1.04 -6.00
N TYR A 316 -7.90 -0.48 -6.92
CA TYR A 316 -7.79 -0.76 -8.35
C TYR A 316 -8.32 0.40 -9.18
N PHE A 317 -7.54 0.89 -10.15
CA PHE A 317 -7.84 2.11 -10.90
C PHE A 317 -8.64 1.88 -12.18
N HIS A 318 -8.98 0.63 -12.50
CA HIS A 318 -9.60 0.28 -13.78
C HIS A 318 -10.94 -0.42 -13.54
N PRO A 319 -12.02 0.33 -13.20
CA PRO A 319 -13.35 -0.25 -13.14
C PRO A 319 -13.68 -0.88 -14.51
N TYR A 320 -14.42 -1.98 -14.49
CA TYR A 320 -14.80 -2.62 -15.75
C TYR A 320 -15.60 -1.65 -16.61
N GLN A 321 -15.26 -1.57 -17.91
CA GLN A 321 -15.93 -0.69 -18.86
C GLN A 321 -17.41 -1.04 -19.00
N HIS A 322 -17.72 -2.35 -18.96
CA HIS A 322 -19.05 -2.91 -18.99
C HIS A 322 -19.30 -3.65 -17.68
N TRP A 323 -20.50 -3.48 -17.11
CA TRP A 323 -20.89 -4.06 -15.82
C TRP A 323 -19.85 -3.81 -14.70
N PRO A 324 -19.56 -2.55 -14.39
CA PRO A 324 -18.53 -2.21 -13.38
C PRO A 324 -18.85 -2.79 -12.00
N GLU A 325 -20.12 -3.03 -11.69
CA GLU A 325 -20.57 -3.68 -10.45
C GLU A 325 -20.03 -5.12 -10.31
N ALA A 326 -19.73 -5.79 -11.41
CA ALA A 326 -19.16 -7.15 -11.37
C ALA A 326 -17.80 -7.18 -10.68
N LEU A 327 -16.93 -6.18 -10.91
CA LEU A 327 -15.64 -6.07 -10.21
C LEU A 327 -15.85 -5.94 -8.70
N ILE A 328 -16.85 -5.17 -8.27
CA ILE A 328 -17.13 -4.90 -6.86
C ILE A 328 -17.57 -6.18 -6.13
N HIS A 329 -18.53 -6.92 -6.73
CA HIS A 329 -19.00 -8.20 -6.18
C HIS A 329 -17.92 -9.28 -6.20
N GLN A 330 -17.17 -9.39 -7.30
CA GLN A 330 -16.06 -10.33 -7.44
C GLN A 330 -14.98 -10.09 -6.38
N THR A 331 -14.62 -8.83 -6.14
CA THR A 331 -13.65 -8.46 -5.12
C THR A 331 -14.13 -8.81 -3.72
N ALA A 332 -15.40 -8.55 -3.41
CA ALA A 332 -15.99 -8.91 -2.12
C ALA A 332 -15.98 -10.43 -1.88
N ASP A 333 -16.35 -11.24 -2.90
CA ASP A 333 -16.29 -12.70 -2.83
C ASP A 333 -14.84 -13.21 -2.67
N SER A 334 -13.89 -12.62 -3.39
CA SER A 334 -12.47 -12.94 -3.24
C SER A 334 -11.99 -12.70 -1.82
N LEU A 335 -12.31 -11.55 -1.22
CA LEU A 335 -11.96 -11.23 0.17
C LEU A 335 -12.66 -12.18 1.17
N ASP A 336 -13.91 -12.55 0.93
CA ASP A 336 -14.62 -13.53 1.78
C ASP A 336 -13.87 -14.88 1.81
N ARG A 337 -13.38 -15.36 0.66
CA ARG A 337 -12.57 -16.59 0.57
C ARG A 337 -11.22 -16.43 1.25
N MET A 338 -10.52 -15.34 0.97
CA MET A 338 -9.21 -15.05 1.57
C MET A 338 -9.29 -14.97 3.09
N LEU A 339 -10.35 -14.37 3.64
CA LEU A 339 -10.55 -14.22 5.08
C LEU A 339 -11.18 -15.44 5.76
N GLY A 340 -11.52 -16.50 5.00
CA GLY A 340 -12.16 -17.70 5.53
C GLY A 340 -13.61 -17.46 5.97
N LEU A 341 -14.30 -16.50 5.36
CA LEU A 341 -15.72 -16.21 5.61
C LEU A 341 -16.63 -17.05 4.71
N LYS A 342 -16.10 -17.52 3.59
CA LYS A 342 -16.72 -18.47 2.65
C LYS A 342 -15.75 -19.60 2.34
N SER A 343 -16.29 -20.79 2.09
CA SER A 343 -15.57 -21.96 1.59
C SER A 343 -15.40 -21.92 0.07
#